data_171754f7169cd54893f0f29e0524108f
#
_entry.id   171754f7169cd54893f0f29e0524108f
#
_cell.length_a   1.000
_cell.length_b   1.000
_cell.length_c   1.000
_cell.angle_alpha   90.00
_cell.angle_beta   90.00
_cell.angle_gamma   90.00
#
_symmetry.space_group_name_H-M   'P 1'
#
loop_
_entity.id
_entity.type
_entity.pdbx_description
1 polymer ?
#
loop_
_entity_poly.entity_id
_entity_poly.type
_entity_poly.pdbx_seq_one_letter_code
_entity_poly.pdbx_strand_id
1 'polypeptide(L)'
;MKTKIVLIALISLLLSLSACEKKGNTTPLSETASINSIRYASGLSIQKNQGFSVVTVRNAWPDAKQNFTYILKEKNGIVPDSLQKYPTIAIPLQSIVVTSTTNIPFLEMLGVEKKLVGFPHTDYISSPKTRQLIDAGKVKNIGQNEKLDTEQLIDLSPNLIVAFGIDNSNPTIDNLQKSGLKVLIQADWMEQTPLGKAEWIKLYGVLFGKEKEAEILFNDIVKSYKETLALVAQKKTNPTVLYGSMY
;
A
#
# COMPACT_ATOMS: atom_id res chain seq x y z
N MET A 1 11.25 -73.83 27.51
CA MET A 1 10.62 -73.52 26.19
C MET A 1 9.65 -72.36 26.22
N LYS A 2 8.83 -72.19 27.23
CA LYS A 2 7.81 -71.11 27.29
C LYS A 2 8.39 -69.70 27.34
N THR A 3 9.53 -69.47 28.01
CA THR A 3 10.19 -68.16 28.12
C THR A 3 10.82 -67.65 26.82
N LYS A 4 11.30 -68.53 25.95
CA LYS A 4 11.86 -68.14 24.64
C LYS A 4 10.78 -67.73 23.63
N ILE A 5 9.57 -68.32 23.74
CA ILE A 5 8.43 -67.99 22.87
C ILE A 5 7.87 -66.61 23.25
N VAL A 6 7.82 -66.27 24.54
CA VAL A 6 7.35 -64.94 25.00
C VAL A 6 8.33 -63.86 24.57
N LEU A 7 9.65 -64.11 24.60
CA LEU A 7 10.66 -63.15 24.14
C LEU A 7 10.59 -62.85 22.66
N ILE A 8 10.33 -63.87 21.82
CA ILE A 8 10.17 -63.73 20.38
C ILE A 8 8.87 -62.96 20.04
N ALA A 9 7.79 -63.24 20.76
CA ALA A 9 6.52 -62.50 20.60
C ALA A 9 6.65 -61.04 20.99
N LEU A 10 7.45 -60.69 22.01
CA LEU A 10 7.71 -59.31 22.45
C LEU A 10 8.57 -58.53 21.42
N ILE A 11 9.56 -59.22 20.81
CA ILE A 11 10.44 -58.62 19.76
C ILE A 11 9.66 -58.40 18.47
N SER A 12 8.71 -59.27 18.09
CA SER A 12 7.89 -59.09 16.90
C SER A 12 6.86 -57.95 17.05
N LEU A 13 6.41 -57.66 18.29
CA LEU A 13 5.48 -56.55 18.58
C LEU A 13 6.19 -55.20 18.54
N LEU A 14 7.51 -55.16 18.84
CA LEU A 14 8.31 -53.93 18.77
C LEU A 14 8.69 -53.52 17.33
N LEU A 15 8.68 -54.46 16.39
CA LEU A 15 8.99 -54.21 14.96
C LEU A 15 7.80 -53.73 14.13
N SER A 16 6.58 -53.82 14.65
CA SER A 16 5.37 -53.34 13.95
C SER A 16 5.01 -51.87 14.19
N LEU A 17 5.81 -51.11 14.99
CA LEU A 17 5.64 -49.69 15.24
C LEU A 17 6.41 -48.77 14.27
N SER A 18 7.09 -49.33 13.26
CA SER A 18 7.64 -48.54 12.16
C SER A 18 6.52 -48.19 11.16
N ALA A 19 5.48 -47.48 11.65
CA ALA A 19 4.47 -46.90 10.80
C ALA A 19 5.13 -45.85 9.90
N CYS A 20 5.04 -46.10 8.59
CA CYS A 20 5.39 -45.17 7.53
C CYS A 20 4.85 -43.76 7.84
N GLU A 21 5.70 -42.85 8.27
CA GLU A 21 5.48 -41.44 8.03
C GLU A 21 5.54 -41.23 6.51
N LYS A 22 4.36 -41.08 5.88
CA LYS A 22 4.30 -40.46 4.57
C LYS A 22 4.88 -39.05 4.74
N LYS A 23 6.15 -38.88 4.44
CA LYS A 23 6.74 -37.59 4.10
C LYS A 23 5.94 -37.08 2.91
N GLY A 24 4.88 -36.31 3.20
CA GLY A 24 4.37 -35.35 2.23
C GLY A 24 5.57 -34.49 1.84
N ASN A 25 5.92 -34.51 0.57
CA ASN A 25 6.82 -33.52 0.00
C ASN A 25 6.16 -32.15 0.08
N THR A 26 6.10 -31.58 1.27
CA THR A 26 6.06 -30.14 1.45
C THR A 26 7.48 -29.68 1.19
N THR A 27 7.76 -29.33 -0.07
CA THR A 27 8.88 -28.45 -0.38
C THR A 27 8.76 -27.30 0.63
N PRO A 28 9.76 -27.04 1.49
CA PRO A 28 9.72 -25.86 2.32
C PRO A 28 9.69 -24.71 1.30
N LEU A 29 8.57 -23.97 1.24
CA LEU A 29 8.57 -22.63 0.71
C LEU A 29 9.71 -21.95 1.45
N SER A 30 10.80 -21.68 0.74
CA SER A 30 11.87 -20.82 1.21
C SER A 30 11.14 -19.56 1.70
N GLU A 31 11.05 -19.41 3.02
CA GLU A 31 10.74 -18.13 3.67
C GLU A 31 11.88 -17.18 3.30
N THR A 32 11.87 -16.70 2.07
CA THR A 32 12.55 -15.45 1.76
C THR A 32 11.81 -14.44 2.59
N ALA A 33 12.37 -14.11 3.75
CA ALA A 33 11.81 -13.13 4.66
C ALA A 33 11.47 -11.89 3.84
N SER A 34 10.18 -11.60 3.70
CA SER A 34 9.71 -10.46 2.92
C SER A 34 10.19 -9.20 3.62
N ILE A 35 11.18 -8.52 3.04
CA ILE A 35 11.79 -7.34 3.63
C ILE A 35 10.79 -6.19 3.46
N ASN A 36 10.41 -5.57 4.59
CA ASN A 36 9.67 -4.31 4.54
C ASN A 36 10.58 -3.23 3.94
N SER A 37 10.16 -2.63 2.83
CA SER A 37 10.92 -1.59 2.14
C SER A 37 10.77 -0.19 2.77
N ILE A 38 9.89 -0.03 3.76
CA ILE A 38 9.54 1.24 4.40
C ILE A 38 10.39 1.44 5.66
N ARG A 39 10.96 2.64 5.82
CA ARG A 39 11.92 2.99 6.89
C ARG A 39 11.48 4.15 7.77
N TYR A 40 10.74 5.11 7.24
CA TYR A 40 10.37 6.36 7.89
C TYR A 40 8.87 6.50 8.12
N ALA A 41 8.06 6.00 7.19
CA ALA A 41 6.61 6.01 7.35
C ALA A 41 6.18 5.01 8.42
N SER A 42 5.40 5.47 9.39
CA SER A 42 4.87 4.65 10.49
C SER A 42 3.57 3.94 10.12
N GLY A 43 2.78 4.58 9.27
CA GLY A 43 1.48 4.11 8.82
C GLY A 43 1.52 3.16 7.63
N LEU A 44 2.67 2.96 6.98
CA LEU A 44 2.80 2.14 5.77
C LEU A 44 3.75 0.96 5.98
N SER A 45 3.41 -0.18 5.41
CA SER A 45 4.31 -1.33 5.29
C SER A 45 4.12 -1.94 3.91
N ILE A 46 5.21 -2.24 3.21
CA ILE A 46 5.22 -2.91 1.92
C ILE A 46 6.14 -4.11 2.01
N GLN A 47 5.57 -5.31 2.00
CA GLN A 47 6.30 -6.56 2.02
C GLN A 47 6.29 -7.15 0.60
N LYS A 48 7.46 -7.17 -0.04
CA LYS A 48 7.61 -7.67 -1.40
C LYS A 48 7.80 -9.19 -1.40
N ASN A 49 7.02 -9.89 -2.22
CA ASN A 49 7.10 -11.33 -2.46
C ASN A 49 7.26 -11.58 -3.96
N GLN A 50 7.42 -12.86 -4.34
CA GLN A 50 7.53 -13.23 -5.74
C GLN A 50 6.17 -13.08 -6.45
N GLY A 51 6.07 -12.08 -7.33
CA GLY A 51 4.87 -11.80 -8.13
C GLY A 51 3.73 -11.09 -7.40
N PHE A 52 3.90 -10.71 -6.13
CA PHE A 52 2.94 -9.88 -5.40
C PHE A 52 3.60 -9.12 -4.25
N SER A 53 2.94 -8.09 -3.78
CA SER A 53 3.31 -7.37 -2.56
C SER A 53 2.15 -7.32 -1.59
N VAL A 54 2.43 -7.41 -0.29
CA VAL A 54 1.46 -7.17 0.78
C VAL A 54 1.65 -5.75 1.27
N VAL A 55 0.64 -4.93 1.13
CA VAL A 55 0.61 -3.56 1.62
C VAL A 55 -0.29 -3.49 2.84
N THR A 56 0.21 -2.92 3.93
CA THR A 56 -0.58 -2.68 5.13
C THR A 56 -0.54 -1.21 5.49
N VAL A 57 -1.72 -0.61 5.63
CA VAL A 57 -1.94 0.76 6.11
C VAL A 57 -2.43 0.70 7.54
N ARG A 58 -1.73 1.40 8.44
CA ARG A 58 -2.04 1.52 9.86
C ARG A 58 -2.38 2.96 10.18
N ASN A 59 -3.11 3.17 11.28
CA ASN A 59 -3.42 4.51 11.77
C ASN A 59 -3.97 5.42 10.66
N ALA A 60 -4.95 4.92 9.90
CA ALA A 60 -5.47 5.60 8.72
C ALA A 60 -6.15 6.94 9.06
N TRP A 61 -6.57 7.12 10.31
CA TRP A 61 -7.12 8.35 10.91
C TRP A 61 -6.89 8.32 12.43
N PRO A 62 -7.13 9.42 13.16
CA PRO A 62 -7.05 9.44 14.62
C PRO A 62 -7.94 8.35 15.23
N ASP A 63 -7.39 7.60 16.18
CA ASP A 63 -8.07 6.49 16.87
C ASP A 63 -8.57 5.34 15.96
N ALA A 64 -7.96 5.17 14.80
CA ALA A 64 -8.25 4.05 13.91
C ALA A 64 -8.01 2.71 14.63
N LYS A 65 -9.06 1.86 14.69
CA LYS A 65 -9.04 0.57 15.41
C LYS A 65 -8.60 -0.60 14.55
N GLN A 66 -8.43 -0.40 13.25
CA GLN A 66 -8.12 -1.46 12.30
C GLN A 66 -6.99 -1.07 11.35
N ASN A 67 -6.29 -2.08 10.87
CA ASN A 67 -5.34 -1.96 9.77
C ASN A 67 -6.01 -2.38 8.47
N PHE A 68 -5.60 -1.76 7.37
CA PHE A 68 -6.05 -2.10 6.03
C PHE A 68 -4.94 -2.85 5.30
N THR A 69 -5.24 -4.07 4.87
CA THR A 69 -4.26 -4.91 4.16
C THR A 69 -4.74 -5.16 2.74
N TYR A 70 -3.84 -5.01 1.77
CA TYR A 70 -4.09 -5.17 0.35
C TYR A 70 -3.03 -6.06 -0.28
N ILE A 71 -3.43 -6.84 -1.26
CA ILE A 71 -2.52 -7.63 -2.09
C ILE A 71 -2.37 -6.92 -3.44
N LEU A 72 -1.16 -6.47 -3.74
CA LEU A 72 -0.82 -5.93 -5.05
C LEU A 72 -0.23 -7.06 -5.88
N LYS A 73 -0.99 -7.57 -6.85
CA LYS A 73 -0.67 -8.78 -7.60
C LYS A 73 -0.19 -8.44 -9.02
N GLU A 74 1.00 -8.89 -9.37
CA GLU A 74 1.49 -8.87 -10.76
C GLU A 74 0.73 -9.87 -11.64
N LYS A 75 0.77 -9.67 -12.97
CA LYS A 75 0.00 -10.47 -13.93
C LYS A 75 0.14 -11.99 -13.73
N ASN A 76 1.33 -12.46 -13.46
CA ASN A 76 1.64 -13.89 -13.29
C ASN A 76 1.89 -14.27 -11.82
N GLY A 77 1.61 -13.38 -10.88
CA GLY A 77 1.82 -13.63 -9.46
C GLY A 77 0.85 -14.68 -8.93
N ILE A 78 1.33 -15.52 -8.03
CA ILE A 78 0.50 -16.49 -7.31
C ILE A 78 0.38 -16.00 -5.88
N VAL A 79 -0.86 -15.78 -5.44
CA VAL A 79 -1.17 -15.35 -4.07
C VAL A 79 -1.54 -16.58 -3.26
N PRO A 80 -0.88 -16.85 -2.12
CA PRO A 80 -1.23 -17.97 -1.24
C PRO A 80 -2.67 -17.88 -0.73
N ASP A 81 -3.31 -19.02 -0.49
CA ASP A 81 -4.69 -19.10 -0.04
C ASP A 81 -4.94 -18.36 1.28
N SER A 82 -3.95 -18.35 2.17
CA SER A 82 -4.00 -17.62 3.45
C SER A 82 -4.17 -16.10 3.29
N LEU A 83 -3.82 -15.55 2.12
CA LEU A 83 -3.90 -14.13 1.80
C LEU A 83 -5.12 -13.77 0.92
N GLN A 84 -5.86 -14.73 0.39
CA GLN A 84 -7.00 -14.49 -0.50
C GLN A 84 -8.17 -13.74 0.16
N LYS A 85 -8.20 -13.71 1.49
CA LYS A 85 -9.17 -12.92 2.27
C LYS A 85 -9.00 -11.41 2.12
N TYR A 86 -7.85 -10.93 1.64
CA TYR A 86 -7.57 -9.51 1.47
C TYR A 86 -7.91 -9.02 0.06
N PRO A 87 -8.36 -7.77 -0.09
CA PRO A 87 -8.60 -7.17 -1.40
C PRO A 87 -7.35 -7.26 -2.29
N THR A 88 -7.53 -7.80 -3.50
CA THR A 88 -6.45 -7.96 -4.47
C THR A 88 -6.57 -6.94 -5.59
N ILE A 89 -5.49 -6.21 -5.84
CA ILE A 89 -5.35 -5.17 -6.86
C ILE A 89 -4.32 -5.66 -7.87
N ALA A 90 -4.71 -5.74 -9.15
CA ALA A 90 -3.79 -6.08 -10.21
C ALA A 90 -2.87 -4.90 -10.54
N ILE A 91 -1.57 -5.15 -10.65
CA ILE A 91 -0.55 -4.16 -11.00
C ILE A 91 0.25 -4.62 -12.23
N PRO A 92 0.87 -3.68 -13.00
CA PRO A 92 0.84 -2.22 -12.83
C PRO A 92 -0.51 -1.61 -13.27
N LEU A 93 -0.93 -0.55 -12.57
CA LEU A 93 -2.17 0.16 -12.87
C LEU A 93 -2.11 0.88 -14.22
N GLN A 94 -3.26 0.92 -14.93
CA GLN A 94 -3.43 1.68 -16.17
C GLN A 94 -4.31 2.92 -15.96
N SER A 95 -5.11 2.94 -14.89
CA SER A 95 -5.96 4.07 -14.52
C SER A 95 -6.08 4.14 -13.00
N ILE A 96 -6.12 5.36 -12.48
CA ILE A 96 -6.26 5.63 -11.04
C ILE A 96 -7.15 6.84 -10.82
N VAL A 97 -7.91 6.79 -9.75
CA VAL A 97 -8.55 7.95 -9.13
C VAL A 97 -7.86 8.17 -7.78
N VAL A 98 -7.55 9.41 -7.46
CA VAL A 98 -7.07 9.79 -6.12
C VAL A 98 -7.96 10.89 -5.55
N THR A 99 -8.13 10.92 -4.24
CA THR A 99 -9.07 11.85 -3.59
C THR A 99 -8.38 12.96 -2.79
N SER A 100 -7.04 12.92 -2.72
CA SER A 100 -6.26 13.96 -2.04
C SER A 100 -5.27 14.63 -2.99
N THR A 101 -5.13 15.96 -2.88
CA THR A 101 -4.11 16.74 -3.62
C THR A 101 -2.69 16.32 -3.26
N THR A 102 -2.45 15.72 -2.07
CA THR A 102 -1.14 15.22 -1.66
C THR A 102 -0.64 14.08 -2.56
N ASN A 103 -1.54 13.41 -3.28
CA ASN A 103 -1.21 12.30 -4.18
C ASN A 103 -0.69 12.79 -5.54
N ILE A 104 -1.07 14.00 -5.98
CA ILE A 104 -0.69 14.54 -7.30
C ILE A 104 0.83 14.60 -7.48
N PRO A 105 1.63 15.13 -6.52
CA PRO A 105 3.08 15.12 -6.64
C PRO A 105 3.69 13.72 -6.85
N PHE A 106 3.16 12.68 -6.20
CA PHE A 106 3.67 11.31 -6.39
C PHE A 106 3.47 10.82 -7.82
N LEU A 107 2.29 11.08 -8.40
CA LEU A 107 1.99 10.71 -9.79
C LEU A 107 2.91 11.45 -10.77
N GLU A 108 3.13 12.74 -10.55
CA GLU A 108 3.96 13.58 -11.43
C GLU A 108 5.45 13.26 -11.32
N MET A 109 5.96 13.03 -10.11
CA MET A 109 7.36 12.67 -9.89
C MET A 109 7.71 11.32 -10.52
N LEU A 110 6.76 10.38 -10.53
CA LEU A 110 6.92 9.08 -11.18
C LEU A 110 6.59 9.09 -12.67
N GLY A 111 6.15 10.22 -13.23
CA GLY A 111 5.80 10.37 -14.65
C GLY A 111 4.56 9.57 -15.06
N VAL A 112 3.63 9.35 -14.12
CA VAL A 112 2.41 8.55 -14.33
C VAL A 112 1.12 9.38 -14.20
N GLU A 113 1.21 10.71 -14.17
CA GLU A 113 0.06 11.63 -14.06
C GLU A 113 -0.99 11.43 -15.15
N LYS A 114 -0.61 10.95 -16.32
CA LYS A 114 -1.55 10.62 -17.42
C LYS A 114 -2.45 9.41 -17.12
N LYS A 115 -2.14 8.66 -16.05
CA LYS A 115 -2.98 7.56 -15.57
C LYS A 115 -4.09 8.03 -14.63
N LEU A 116 -4.06 9.29 -14.17
CA LEU A 116 -5.13 9.90 -13.40
C LEU A 116 -6.34 10.12 -14.32
N VAL A 117 -7.49 9.54 -13.95
CA VAL A 117 -8.73 9.63 -14.75
C VAL A 117 -9.84 10.40 -14.04
N GLY A 118 -9.75 10.60 -12.73
CA GLY A 118 -10.73 11.35 -11.95
C GLY A 118 -10.15 11.90 -10.66
N PHE A 119 -10.71 13.02 -10.20
CA PHE A 119 -10.34 13.70 -8.95
C PHE A 119 -11.56 14.49 -8.43
N PRO A 120 -11.88 14.45 -7.11
CA PRO A 120 -12.91 15.30 -6.55
C PRO A 120 -12.42 16.75 -6.47
N HIS A 121 -13.30 17.72 -6.72
CA HIS A 121 -12.93 19.13 -6.68
C HIS A 121 -11.65 19.46 -7.46
N THR A 122 -11.66 19.20 -8.77
CA THR A 122 -10.48 19.42 -9.64
C THR A 122 -9.87 20.83 -9.52
N ASP A 123 -10.63 21.82 -9.05
CA ASP A 123 -10.15 23.19 -8.85
C ASP A 123 -9.09 23.32 -7.74
N TYR A 124 -9.01 22.35 -6.84
CA TYR A 124 -7.96 22.32 -5.81
C TYR A 124 -6.60 21.84 -6.32
N ILE A 125 -6.54 21.32 -7.54
CA ILE A 125 -5.27 20.93 -8.15
C ILE A 125 -4.59 22.17 -8.71
N SER A 126 -3.48 22.58 -8.10
CA SER A 126 -2.70 23.78 -8.49
C SER A 126 -1.57 23.45 -9.48
N SER A 127 -1.17 22.17 -9.63
CA SER A 127 -0.09 21.79 -10.53
C SER A 127 -0.43 22.11 -11.99
N PRO A 128 0.40 22.90 -12.72
CA PRO A 128 0.16 23.20 -14.12
C PRO A 128 0.10 21.97 -15.00
N LYS A 129 0.88 20.92 -14.69
CA LYS A 129 0.95 19.68 -15.46
C LYS A 129 -0.38 18.90 -15.39
N THR A 130 -0.92 18.73 -14.19
CA THR A 130 -2.19 18.05 -13.99
C THR A 130 -3.37 18.93 -14.43
N ARG A 131 -3.29 20.26 -14.28
CA ARG A 131 -4.29 21.21 -14.81
C ARG A 131 -4.48 21.04 -16.34
N GLN A 132 -3.40 20.90 -17.10
CA GLN A 132 -3.50 20.66 -18.54
C GLN A 132 -4.30 19.39 -18.88
N LEU A 133 -4.18 18.33 -18.06
CA LEU A 133 -4.97 17.11 -18.23
C LEU A 133 -6.45 17.33 -17.90
N ILE A 134 -6.75 18.13 -16.88
CA ILE A 134 -8.12 18.51 -16.51
C ILE A 134 -8.74 19.33 -17.66
N ASP A 135 -8.06 20.37 -18.12
CA ASP A 135 -8.55 21.25 -19.18
C ASP A 135 -8.73 20.49 -20.52
N ALA A 136 -7.91 19.49 -20.77
CA ALA A 136 -8.07 18.56 -21.90
C ALA A 136 -9.17 17.49 -21.69
N GLY A 137 -9.90 17.53 -20.57
CA GLY A 137 -10.97 16.59 -20.25
C GLY A 137 -10.52 15.16 -19.95
N LYS A 138 -9.22 14.95 -19.71
CA LYS A 138 -8.64 13.64 -19.38
C LYS A 138 -8.84 13.24 -17.92
N VAL A 139 -8.94 14.21 -17.02
CA VAL A 139 -9.25 14.02 -15.62
C VAL A 139 -10.66 14.55 -15.36
N LYS A 140 -11.56 13.69 -14.94
CA LYS A 140 -12.95 14.07 -14.67
C LYS A 140 -13.10 14.57 -13.24
N ASN A 141 -13.93 15.59 -13.05
CA ASN A 141 -14.39 15.97 -11.73
C ASN A 141 -15.43 14.96 -11.25
N ILE A 142 -15.14 14.24 -10.19
CA ILE A 142 -15.98 13.15 -9.65
C ILE A 142 -16.77 13.57 -8.40
N GLY A 143 -17.10 14.85 -8.28
CA GLY A 143 -17.88 15.37 -7.15
C GLY A 143 -17.03 15.85 -5.99
N GLN A 144 -17.47 15.60 -4.78
CA GLN A 144 -16.84 16.02 -3.51
C GLN A 144 -16.44 14.80 -2.69
N ASN A 145 -15.44 14.93 -1.81
CA ASN A 145 -14.97 13.81 -0.99
C ASN A 145 -16.08 13.18 -0.12
N GLU A 146 -16.99 14.00 0.37
CA GLU A 146 -18.12 13.58 1.18
C GLU A 146 -19.22 12.90 0.35
N LYS A 147 -19.26 13.18 -0.97
CA LYS A 147 -20.25 12.67 -1.90
C LYS A 147 -19.64 12.51 -3.29
N LEU A 148 -18.90 11.42 -3.49
CA LEU A 148 -18.38 11.06 -4.80
C LEU A 148 -19.51 10.60 -5.75
N ASP A 149 -19.39 10.96 -7.01
CA ASP A 149 -20.29 10.50 -8.07
C ASP A 149 -19.97 9.03 -8.41
N THR A 150 -20.71 8.13 -7.75
CA THR A 150 -20.50 6.68 -7.89
C THR A 150 -20.83 6.19 -9.31
N GLU A 151 -21.82 6.76 -9.98
CA GLU A 151 -22.20 6.39 -11.34
C GLU A 151 -21.06 6.75 -12.31
N GLN A 152 -20.54 7.97 -12.21
CA GLN A 152 -19.41 8.40 -13.02
C GLN A 152 -18.16 7.55 -12.75
N LEU A 153 -17.92 7.14 -11.49
CA LEU A 153 -16.79 6.27 -11.12
C LEU A 153 -16.95 4.85 -11.70
N ILE A 154 -18.17 4.32 -11.77
CA ILE A 154 -18.46 3.05 -12.43
C ILE A 154 -18.17 3.16 -13.93
N ASP A 155 -18.62 4.24 -14.59
CA ASP A 155 -18.37 4.49 -16.00
C ASP A 155 -16.89 4.66 -16.32
N LEU A 156 -16.14 5.39 -15.47
CA LEU A 156 -14.69 5.55 -15.60
C LEU A 156 -13.94 4.24 -15.38
N SER A 157 -14.53 3.30 -14.63
CA SER A 157 -13.97 1.99 -14.32
C SER A 157 -12.47 2.02 -13.97
N PRO A 158 -12.02 2.84 -12.98
CA PRO A 158 -10.61 2.93 -12.64
C PRO A 158 -10.09 1.61 -12.09
N ASN A 159 -8.83 1.29 -12.36
CA ASN A 159 -8.21 0.09 -11.78
C ASN A 159 -8.14 0.17 -10.25
N LEU A 160 -8.02 1.40 -9.71
CA LEU A 160 -7.95 1.66 -8.28
C LEU A 160 -8.43 3.08 -7.96
N ILE A 161 -9.14 3.21 -6.84
CA ILE A 161 -9.41 4.48 -6.17
C ILE A 161 -8.51 4.52 -4.93
N VAL A 162 -7.64 5.53 -4.80
CA VAL A 162 -6.90 5.81 -3.57
C VAL A 162 -7.62 6.92 -2.84
N ALA A 163 -8.17 6.58 -1.68
CA ALA A 163 -8.96 7.48 -0.86
C ALA A 163 -8.34 7.66 0.54
N PHE A 164 -8.60 8.78 1.18
CA PHE A 164 -8.29 8.98 2.59
C PHE A 164 -9.56 8.88 3.43
N GLY A 165 -9.40 8.39 4.67
CA GLY A 165 -10.46 8.40 5.68
C GLY A 165 -10.14 9.43 6.75
N ILE A 166 -11.17 9.94 7.43
CA ILE A 166 -11.04 10.89 8.54
C ILE A 166 -11.51 10.30 9.88
N ASP A 167 -12.35 9.29 9.84
CA ASP A 167 -12.88 8.61 11.02
C ASP A 167 -13.29 7.16 10.72
N ASN A 168 -13.89 6.50 11.70
CA ASN A 168 -14.34 5.10 11.60
C ASN A 168 -15.65 4.92 10.79
N SER A 169 -16.28 6.00 10.34
CA SER A 169 -17.52 5.98 9.56
C SER A 169 -17.26 6.58 8.19
N ASN A 170 -17.11 5.77 7.16
CA ASN A 170 -16.86 6.25 5.81
C ASN A 170 -17.86 5.67 4.81
N PRO A 171 -19.14 6.12 4.85
CA PRO A 171 -20.19 5.58 4.00
C PRO A 171 -19.88 5.75 2.51
N THR A 172 -19.14 6.76 2.11
CA THR A 172 -18.72 6.95 0.71
C THR A 172 -17.81 5.80 0.26
N ILE A 173 -16.78 5.47 1.04
CA ILE A 173 -15.86 4.35 0.73
C ILE A 173 -16.60 3.03 0.74
N ASP A 174 -17.46 2.79 1.72
CA ASP A 174 -18.26 1.58 1.83
C ASP A 174 -19.17 1.38 0.61
N ASN A 175 -19.80 2.45 0.12
CA ASN A 175 -20.65 2.42 -1.06
C ASN A 175 -19.85 2.13 -2.33
N LEU A 176 -18.67 2.72 -2.50
CA LEU A 176 -17.78 2.43 -3.63
C LEU A 176 -17.38 0.95 -3.64
N GLN A 177 -17.00 0.39 -2.50
CA GLN A 177 -16.62 -1.01 -2.38
C GLN A 177 -17.81 -1.95 -2.64
N LYS A 178 -19.00 -1.63 -2.13
CA LYS A 178 -20.25 -2.38 -2.41
C LYS A 178 -20.62 -2.34 -3.91
N SER A 179 -20.25 -1.28 -4.61
CA SER A 179 -20.42 -1.15 -6.07
C SER A 179 -19.34 -1.91 -6.88
N GLY A 180 -18.46 -2.67 -6.22
CA GLY A 180 -17.42 -3.47 -6.86
C GLY A 180 -16.15 -2.69 -7.23
N LEU A 181 -16.06 -1.41 -6.89
CA LEU A 181 -14.88 -0.58 -7.13
C LEU A 181 -13.78 -0.93 -6.12
N LYS A 182 -12.54 -0.97 -6.57
CA LYS A 182 -11.38 -1.24 -5.71
C LYS A 182 -10.94 0.05 -5.05
N VAL A 183 -10.91 0.06 -3.72
CA VAL A 183 -10.51 1.22 -2.92
C VAL A 183 -9.35 0.83 -2.01
N LEU A 184 -8.28 1.64 -2.05
CA LEU A 184 -7.15 1.58 -1.13
C LEU A 184 -7.18 2.84 -0.25
N ILE A 185 -7.12 2.65 1.06
CA ILE A 185 -7.03 3.75 2.01
C ILE A 185 -5.58 4.21 2.10
N GLN A 186 -5.37 5.52 1.99
CA GLN A 186 -4.07 6.17 2.19
C GLN A 186 -4.10 7.00 3.46
N ALA A 187 -2.95 7.04 4.17
CA ALA A 187 -2.81 7.71 5.46
C ALA A 187 -1.52 8.55 5.57
N ASP A 188 -0.99 9.06 4.46
CA ASP A 188 0.21 9.91 4.41
C ASP A 188 0.07 11.18 5.26
N TRP A 189 -1.15 11.71 5.36
CA TRP A 189 -1.48 12.89 6.16
C TRP A 189 -1.31 12.67 7.68
N MET A 190 -1.39 11.41 8.15
CA MET A 190 -1.17 11.01 9.54
C MET A 190 0.29 10.94 9.94
N GLU A 191 1.21 10.88 8.99
CA GLU A 191 2.65 10.81 9.28
C GLU A 191 3.15 12.08 9.97
N GLN A 192 3.94 11.88 11.03
CA GLN A 192 4.41 12.96 11.88
C GLN A 192 5.70 13.63 11.37
N THR A 193 6.39 12.99 10.41
CA THR A 193 7.66 13.49 9.90
C THR A 193 7.59 13.75 8.41
N PRO A 194 8.36 14.75 7.89
CA PRO A 194 8.42 15.01 6.45
C PRO A 194 8.88 13.80 5.64
N LEU A 195 9.86 13.04 6.15
CA LEU A 195 10.35 11.84 5.48
C LEU A 195 9.31 10.70 5.52
N GLY A 196 8.55 10.56 6.61
CA GLY A 196 7.44 9.63 6.67
C GLY A 196 6.40 9.91 5.59
N LYS A 197 5.98 11.19 5.45
CA LYS A 197 5.05 11.62 4.38
C LYS A 197 5.59 11.34 2.98
N ALA A 198 6.84 11.70 2.73
CA ALA A 198 7.47 11.54 1.42
C ALA A 198 7.64 10.05 1.03
N GLU A 199 7.84 9.16 2.00
CA GLU A 199 8.09 7.75 1.72
C GLU A 199 6.87 7.01 1.13
N TRP A 200 5.67 7.59 1.22
CA TRP A 200 4.48 7.06 0.56
C TRP A 200 4.59 7.02 -0.98
N ILE A 201 5.55 7.75 -1.58
CA ILE A 201 5.87 7.62 -3.01
C ILE A 201 6.19 6.17 -3.39
N LYS A 202 6.75 5.37 -2.48
CA LYS A 202 7.08 3.96 -2.72
C LYS A 202 5.82 3.11 -2.95
N LEU A 203 4.70 3.43 -2.32
CA LEU A 203 3.42 2.78 -2.62
C LEU A 203 3.04 3.00 -4.09
N TYR A 204 3.13 4.24 -4.58
CA TYR A 204 2.87 4.56 -5.98
C TYR A 204 3.89 3.88 -6.92
N GLY A 205 5.16 3.78 -6.48
CA GLY A 205 6.17 2.99 -7.18
C GLY A 205 5.69 1.56 -7.45
N VAL A 206 5.20 0.86 -6.44
CA VAL A 206 4.67 -0.52 -6.58
C VAL A 206 3.40 -0.55 -7.42
N LEU A 207 2.47 0.39 -7.21
CA LEU A 207 1.21 0.45 -7.97
C LEU A 207 1.43 0.60 -9.49
N PHE A 208 2.50 1.26 -9.91
CA PHE A 208 2.77 1.54 -11.31
C PHE A 208 3.99 0.78 -11.89
N GLY A 209 4.63 -0.11 -11.13
CA GLY A 209 5.84 -0.82 -11.56
C GLY A 209 7.05 0.12 -11.72
N LYS A 210 7.13 1.15 -10.85
CA LYS A 210 8.14 2.21 -10.83
C LYS A 210 8.94 2.22 -9.50
N GLU A 211 9.15 1.04 -8.92
CA GLU A 211 9.78 0.92 -7.59
C GLU A 211 11.20 1.49 -7.55
N LYS A 212 11.96 1.28 -8.63
CA LYS A 212 13.34 1.78 -8.72
C LYS A 212 13.36 3.31 -8.77
N GLU A 213 12.50 3.89 -9.59
CA GLU A 213 12.35 5.34 -9.69
C GLU A 213 11.88 5.94 -8.37
N ALA A 214 10.90 5.31 -7.71
CA ALA A 214 10.41 5.75 -6.40
C ALA A 214 11.51 5.71 -5.33
N GLU A 215 12.36 4.67 -5.32
CA GLU A 215 13.48 4.57 -4.37
C GLU A 215 14.54 5.66 -4.63
N ILE A 216 14.87 5.93 -5.89
CA ILE A 216 15.83 6.99 -6.25
C ILE A 216 15.28 8.36 -5.79
N LEU A 217 14.05 8.69 -6.16
CA LEU A 217 13.41 9.96 -5.79
C LEU A 217 13.32 10.12 -4.28
N PHE A 218 12.95 9.07 -3.56
CA PHE A 218 12.90 9.12 -2.11
C PHE A 218 14.28 9.31 -1.48
N ASN A 219 15.31 8.63 -1.98
CA ASN A 219 16.68 8.79 -1.46
C ASN A 219 17.24 10.20 -1.72
N ASP A 220 16.89 10.85 -2.84
CA ASP A 220 17.23 12.23 -3.12
C ASP A 220 16.54 13.19 -2.13
N ILE A 221 15.28 12.94 -1.79
CA ILE A 221 14.56 13.69 -0.74
C ILE A 221 15.26 13.51 0.62
N VAL A 222 15.61 12.27 0.99
CA VAL A 222 16.34 11.99 2.25
C VAL A 222 17.68 12.72 2.30
N LYS A 223 18.42 12.73 1.19
CA LYS A 223 19.69 13.44 1.09
C LYS A 223 19.50 14.94 1.32
N SER A 224 18.61 15.57 0.56
CA SER A 224 18.31 17.01 0.67
C SER A 224 17.82 17.40 2.07
N TYR A 225 16.99 16.55 2.69
CA TYR A 225 16.52 16.76 4.06
C TYR A 225 17.66 16.74 5.06
N LYS A 226 18.59 15.76 4.97
CA LYS A 226 19.76 15.66 5.86
C LYS A 226 20.73 16.83 5.68
N GLU A 227 20.97 17.26 4.44
CA GLU A 227 21.80 18.41 4.13
C GLU A 227 21.22 19.70 4.77
N THR A 228 19.89 19.87 4.65
CA THR A 228 19.19 21.00 5.28
C THR A 228 19.30 20.96 6.80
N LEU A 229 19.14 19.80 7.43
CA LEU A 229 19.32 19.63 8.87
C LEU A 229 20.74 19.99 9.32
N ALA A 230 21.76 19.59 8.56
CA ALA A 230 23.14 19.93 8.86
C ALA A 230 23.40 21.44 8.77
N LEU A 231 22.79 22.14 7.80
CA LEU A 231 22.86 23.60 7.70
C LEU A 231 22.19 24.29 8.88
N VAL A 232 21.00 23.82 9.30
CA VAL A 232 20.26 24.40 10.42
C VAL A 232 21.00 24.18 11.74
N ALA A 233 21.62 23.01 11.95
CA ALA A 233 22.37 22.69 13.17
C ALA A 233 23.56 23.65 13.41
N GLN A 234 24.04 24.31 12.38
CA GLN A 234 25.13 25.31 12.49
C GLN A 234 24.66 26.72 12.91
N LYS A 235 23.31 26.94 12.95
CA LYS A 235 22.76 28.24 13.29
C LYS A 235 22.68 28.41 14.81
N LYS A 236 23.07 29.60 15.31
CA LYS A 236 23.05 29.95 16.74
C LYS A 236 21.69 30.48 17.23
N THR A 237 20.82 30.81 16.31
CA THR A 237 19.49 31.41 16.62
C THR A 237 18.37 30.56 16.06
N ASN A 238 17.38 30.29 16.89
CA ASN A 238 16.14 29.61 16.49
C ASN A 238 15.00 30.63 16.43
N PRO A 239 14.59 31.08 15.25
CA PRO A 239 13.46 32.00 15.16
C PRO A 239 12.17 31.29 15.59
N THR A 240 11.28 32.05 16.24
CA THR A 240 9.91 31.58 16.49
C THR A 240 9.11 31.66 15.20
N VAL A 241 8.47 30.58 14.84
CA VAL A 241 7.60 30.52 13.65
C VAL A 241 6.17 30.19 14.10
N LEU A 242 5.21 31.05 13.70
CA LEU A 242 3.80 30.73 13.78
C LEU A 242 3.41 29.99 12.49
N TYR A 243 2.91 28.77 12.63
CA TYR A 243 2.50 27.93 11.52
C TYR A 243 1.04 27.47 11.73
N GLY A 244 0.27 27.53 10.67
CA GLY A 244 -1.14 27.09 10.66
C GLY A 244 -2.02 28.01 9.80
N SER A 245 -3.27 27.59 9.58
CA SER A 245 -4.29 28.44 8.99
C SER A 245 -4.95 29.27 10.11
N MET A 246 -4.98 30.57 9.91
CA MET A 246 -5.79 31.47 10.73
C MET A 246 -7.13 31.65 10.00
N TYR A 247 -8.18 31.08 10.56
CA TYR A 247 -9.56 31.30 10.15
C TYR A 247 -10.28 32.11 11.22
#